data_b57f15cc4425824e1a98504a8b375e19
#
_entry.id   b57f15cc4425824e1a98504a8b375e19
#
_cell.length_a   1.000
_cell.length_b   1.000
_cell.length_c   1.000
_cell.angle_alpha   90.00
_cell.angle_beta   90.00
_cell.angle_gamma   90.00
#
_symmetry.space_group_name_H-M   'P 1'
#
loop_
_entity.id
_entity.type
_entity.pdbx_description
1 polymer ?
#
loop_
_entity_poly.entity_id
_entity_poly.type
_entity_poly.pdbx_seq_one_letter_code
_entity_poly.pdbx_strand_id
1 'polypeptide(L)'
;MSNLLNKKCKPCEGGVSCLDLSEIHKYQKKVDGWDVNKNEKSIYFLEKKFKFKNFVMSQNFINKVGEISENEGHHPDISFGWGYAKIIITTHAIEGLSENDFILAAKIDQIPSV
;
A
#
# COMPACT_ATOMS: atom_id res chain seq x y z
N MET A 1 18.60 -2.82 -2.34
CA MET A 1 17.57 -2.54 -3.32
C MET A 1 16.45 -3.55 -3.23
N SER A 2 15.22 -3.06 -3.26
CA SER A 2 14.06 -3.92 -3.07
C SER A 2 13.71 -4.69 -4.34
N ASN A 3 13.41 -5.99 -4.21
CA ASN A 3 12.92 -6.79 -5.33
C ASN A 3 11.40 -6.68 -5.50
N LEU A 4 10.74 -5.88 -4.65
CA LEU A 4 9.28 -5.79 -4.65
C LEU A 4 8.72 -5.24 -5.95
N LEU A 5 9.43 -4.32 -6.60
CA LEU A 5 8.99 -3.72 -7.86
C LEU A 5 8.87 -4.74 -8.99
N ASN A 6 9.65 -5.82 -8.93
CA ASN A 6 9.65 -6.86 -9.95
C ASN A 6 8.65 -7.97 -9.66
N LYS A 7 8.00 -7.92 -8.52
CA LYS A 7 7.02 -8.92 -8.12
C LYS A 7 5.62 -8.47 -8.49
N LYS A 8 4.73 -9.44 -8.63
CA LYS A 8 3.32 -9.19 -8.86
C LYS A 8 2.54 -9.74 -7.68
N CYS A 9 1.47 -9.05 -7.29
CA CYS A 9 0.60 -9.52 -6.23
C CYS A 9 -0.02 -10.86 -6.61
N LYS A 10 -0.05 -11.77 -5.65
CA LYS A 10 -0.67 -13.08 -5.83
C LYS A 10 -2.07 -13.07 -5.23
N PRO A 11 -2.99 -13.88 -5.74
CA PRO A 11 -4.32 -13.98 -5.13
C PRO A 11 -4.20 -14.35 -3.66
N CYS A 12 -4.91 -13.62 -2.81
CA CYS A 12 -4.94 -13.90 -1.38
C CYS A 12 -6.09 -14.86 -1.11
N GLU A 13 -5.81 -16.16 -1.24
CA GLU A 13 -6.78 -17.20 -0.95
C GLU A 13 -6.50 -17.80 0.42
N GLY A 14 -7.46 -18.51 0.96
CA GLY A 14 -7.30 -19.15 2.24
C GLY A 14 -6.08 -20.07 2.25
N GLY A 15 -5.22 -19.95 3.25
CA GLY A 15 -3.96 -20.67 3.33
C GLY A 15 -2.74 -19.76 3.28
N VAL A 16 -2.89 -18.51 2.84
CA VAL A 16 -1.82 -17.53 2.95
C VAL A 16 -1.86 -16.97 4.37
N SER A 17 -0.76 -17.12 5.11
CA SER A 17 -0.66 -16.62 6.48
C SER A 17 -0.30 -15.14 6.49
N CYS A 18 -0.80 -14.42 7.49
CA CYS A 18 -0.34 -13.07 7.75
C CYS A 18 1.14 -13.07 8.10
N LEU A 19 1.85 -12.03 7.71
CA LEU A 19 3.22 -11.82 8.15
C LEU A 19 3.22 -11.57 9.66
N ASP A 20 4.21 -12.11 10.37
CA ASP A 20 4.38 -11.77 11.77
C ASP A 20 5.09 -10.42 11.88
N LEU A 21 5.17 -9.87 13.09
CA LEU A 21 5.73 -8.55 13.29
C LEU A 21 7.18 -8.44 12.83
N SER A 22 7.96 -9.50 13.01
CA SER A 22 9.35 -9.52 12.56
C SER A 22 9.45 -9.42 11.04
N GLU A 23 8.60 -10.18 10.33
CA GLU A 23 8.55 -10.13 8.87
C GLU A 23 8.04 -8.77 8.37
N ILE A 24 7.03 -8.20 9.05
CA ILE A 24 6.52 -6.88 8.72
C ILE A 24 7.63 -5.85 8.77
N HIS A 25 8.44 -5.87 9.84
CA HIS A 25 9.54 -4.92 9.99
C HIS A 25 10.61 -5.09 8.91
N LYS A 26 10.87 -6.33 8.48
CA LYS A 26 11.80 -6.57 7.38
C LYS A 26 11.31 -5.96 6.08
N TYR A 27 10.03 -6.15 5.76
CA TYR A 27 9.45 -5.59 4.55
C TYR A 27 9.33 -4.07 4.63
N GLN A 28 9.01 -3.54 5.81
CA GLN A 28 8.89 -2.09 6.01
C GLN A 28 10.16 -1.35 5.62
N LYS A 29 11.31 -1.96 5.83
CA LYS A 29 12.59 -1.37 5.45
C LYS A 29 12.80 -1.30 3.94
N LYS A 30 12.01 -2.03 3.17
CA LYS A 30 12.09 -2.08 1.71
C LYS A 30 11.21 -1.05 1.02
N VAL A 31 10.35 -0.36 1.77
CA VAL A 31 9.49 0.69 1.26
C VAL A 31 9.75 1.99 2.02
N ASP A 32 9.43 3.12 1.41
CA ASP A 32 9.81 4.42 1.96
C ASP A 32 8.59 5.16 2.50
N GLY A 33 8.66 5.50 3.80
CA GLY A 33 7.66 6.38 4.40
C GLY A 33 6.32 5.74 4.71
N TRP A 34 6.24 4.42 4.68
CA TRP A 34 5.00 3.71 5.05
C TRP A 34 5.01 3.35 6.52
N ASP A 35 3.98 3.79 7.23
CA ASP A 35 3.80 3.45 8.63
C ASP A 35 3.03 2.13 8.75
N VAL A 36 3.38 1.35 9.76
CA VAL A 36 2.64 0.13 10.10
C VAL A 36 1.80 0.45 11.32
N ASN A 37 0.49 0.32 11.18
CA ASN A 37 -0.45 0.58 12.26
C ASN A 37 -1.38 -0.59 12.45
N LYS A 38 -2.10 -0.60 13.56
CA LYS A 38 -3.04 -1.65 13.90
C LYS A 38 -4.40 -1.01 14.17
N ASN A 39 -5.47 -1.58 13.60
CA ASN A 39 -6.81 -1.06 13.84
C ASN A 39 -7.40 -1.62 15.14
N GLU A 40 -8.64 -1.26 15.45
CA GLU A 40 -9.34 -1.70 16.69
C GLU A 40 -9.51 -3.21 16.78
N LYS A 41 -9.47 -3.92 15.65
CA LYS A 41 -9.56 -5.39 15.61
C LYS A 41 -8.20 -6.05 15.61
N SER A 42 -7.15 -5.29 15.88
CA SER A 42 -5.76 -5.77 15.88
C SER A 42 -5.27 -6.23 14.51
N ILE A 43 -5.83 -5.68 13.44
CA ILE A 43 -5.40 -5.97 12.08
C ILE A 43 -4.37 -4.94 11.66
N TYR A 44 -3.20 -5.40 11.23
CA TYR A 44 -2.14 -4.51 10.75
C TYR A 44 -2.44 -3.98 9.36
N PHE A 45 -2.07 -2.74 9.13
CA PHE A 45 -2.18 -2.11 7.81
C PHE A 45 -1.03 -1.13 7.60
N LEU A 46 -0.77 -0.84 6.31
CA LEU A 46 0.21 0.17 5.91
C LEU A 46 -0.52 1.48 5.65
N GLU A 47 0.10 2.58 6.00
CA GLU A 47 -0.49 3.90 5.78
C GLU A 47 0.59 4.88 5.34
N LYS A 48 0.27 5.68 4.33
CA LYS A 48 1.15 6.76 3.90
C LYS A 48 0.33 7.93 3.40
N LYS A 49 0.74 9.13 3.79
CA LYS A 49 0.11 10.37 3.34
C LYS A 49 1.05 11.09 2.39
N PHE A 50 0.50 11.51 1.25
CA PHE A 50 1.24 12.25 0.23
C PHE A 50 0.71 13.67 0.18
N LYS A 51 1.58 14.63 -0.13
CA LYS A 51 1.22 16.04 -0.23
C LYS A 51 1.39 16.55 -1.65
N PHE A 52 0.47 17.41 -2.08
CA PHE A 52 0.46 17.96 -3.42
C PHE A 52 0.17 19.47 -3.39
N LYS A 53 0.38 20.13 -4.51
CA LYS A 53 0.18 21.58 -4.60
C LYS A 53 -1.29 22.00 -4.65
N ASN A 54 -2.15 21.12 -5.15
CA ASN A 54 -3.55 21.43 -5.34
C ASN A 54 -4.39 20.17 -5.49
N PHE A 55 -5.68 20.35 -5.71
CA PHE A 55 -6.62 19.24 -5.82
C PHE A 55 -6.37 18.37 -7.06
N VAL A 56 -6.12 19.02 -8.20
CA VAL A 56 -5.91 18.29 -9.47
C VAL A 56 -4.72 17.35 -9.37
N MET A 57 -3.66 17.79 -8.74
CA MET A 57 -2.46 16.94 -8.57
C MET A 57 -2.73 15.77 -7.66
N SER A 58 -3.50 15.97 -6.59
CA SER A 58 -3.93 14.86 -5.72
C SER A 58 -4.77 13.86 -6.52
N GLN A 59 -5.71 14.37 -7.31
CA GLN A 59 -6.60 13.53 -8.11
C GLN A 59 -5.83 12.72 -9.16
N ASN A 60 -4.88 13.36 -9.85
CA ASN A 60 -4.06 12.66 -10.84
C ASN A 60 -3.25 11.53 -10.20
N PHE A 61 -2.70 11.78 -9.01
CA PHE A 61 -1.97 10.76 -8.27
C PHE A 61 -2.90 9.56 -7.95
N ILE A 62 -4.10 9.84 -7.45
CA ILE A 62 -5.06 8.80 -7.09
C ILE A 62 -5.49 7.98 -8.31
N ASN A 63 -5.64 8.60 -9.46
CA ASN A 63 -5.96 7.88 -10.69
C ASN A 63 -4.88 6.86 -11.05
N LYS A 64 -3.61 7.23 -10.87
CA LYS A 64 -2.49 6.32 -11.11
C LYS A 64 -2.43 5.19 -10.08
N VAL A 65 -2.72 5.51 -8.82
CA VAL A 65 -2.83 4.48 -7.77
C VAL A 65 -3.90 3.46 -8.14
N GLY A 66 -5.04 3.94 -8.64
CA GLY A 66 -6.14 3.08 -9.08
C GLY A 66 -5.73 2.15 -10.21
N GLU A 67 -5.02 2.66 -11.20
CA GLU A 67 -4.53 1.83 -12.31
C GLU A 67 -3.60 0.73 -11.83
N ILE A 68 -2.65 1.06 -10.96
CA ILE A 68 -1.72 0.08 -10.40
C ILE A 68 -2.48 -0.96 -9.60
N SER A 69 -3.44 -0.53 -8.78
CA SER A 69 -4.22 -1.43 -7.93
C SER A 69 -5.03 -2.42 -8.75
N GLU A 70 -5.63 -1.96 -9.85
CA GLU A 70 -6.37 -2.85 -10.75
C GLU A 70 -5.45 -3.85 -11.44
N ASN A 71 -4.28 -3.41 -11.89
CA ASN A 71 -3.32 -4.29 -12.52
C ASN A 71 -2.79 -5.37 -11.57
N GLU A 72 -2.66 -5.02 -10.29
CA GLU A 72 -2.16 -5.96 -9.30
C GLU A 72 -3.26 -6.82 -8.67
N GLY A 73 -4.52 -6.45 -8.87
CA GLY A 73 -5.63 -7.14 -8.24
C GLY A 73 -5.63 -6.99 -6.72
N HIS A 74 -5.08 -5.90 -6.22
CA HIS A 74 -5.00 -5.63 -4.79
C HIS A 74 -5.37 -4.16 -4.55
N HIS A 75 -6.42 -3.92 -3.78
CA HIS A 75 -7.06 -2.61 -3.72
C HIS A 75 -6.89 -1.94 -2.35
N PRO A 76 -6.27 -0.76 -2.31
CA PRO A 76 -6.12 0.00 -1.06
C PRO A 76 -7.37 0.80 -0.75
N ASP A 77 -7.46 1.29 0.47
CA ASP A 77 -8.43 2.32 0.81
C ASP A 77 -7.78 3.67 0.55
N ILE A 78 -8.50 4.55 -0.13
CA ILE A 78 -7.96 5.82 -0.59
C ILE A 78 -8.82 6.96 -0.09
N SER A 79 -8.17 7.98 0.49
CA SER A 79 -8.80 9.25 0.81
C SER A 79 -7.96 10.35 0.17
N PHE A 80 -8.58 11.36 -0.40
CA PHE A 80 -7.82 12.48 -0.93
C PHE A 80 -8.65 13.74 -0.92
N GLY A 81 -7.96 14.86 -1.04
CA GLY A 81 -8.60 16.16 -1.10
C GLY A 81 -7.61 17.18 -1.64
N TRP A 82 -7.90 18.44 -1.36
CA TRP A 82 -7.02 19.50 -1.82
C TRP A 82 -5.64 19.37 -1.18
N GLY A 83 -4.65 19.07 -1.99
CA GLY A 83 -3.25 19.03 -1.56
C GLY A 83 -2.83 17.79 -0.79
N TYR A 84 -3.65 16.74 -0.72
CA TYR A 84 -3.23 15.52 -0.03
C TYR A 84 -3.89 14.27 -0.59
N ALA A 85 -3.25 13.13 -0.34
CA ALA A 85 -3.81 11.80 -0.55
C ALA A 85 -3.32 10.90 0.56
N LYS A 86 -4.20 10.05 1.09
CA LYS A 86 -3.86 9.07 2.11
C LYS A 86 -4.20 7.69 1.60
N ILE A 87 -3.24 6.79 1.65
CA ILE A 87 -3.38 5.42 1.15
C ILE A 87 -3.24 4.47 2.33
N ILE A 88 -4.20 3.55 2.46
CA ILE A 88 -4.16 2.50 3.47
C ILE A 88 -4.22 1.16 2.76
N ILE A 89 -3.26 0.29 3.05
CA ILE A 89 -3.15 -1.02 2.39
C ILE A 89 -3.17 -2.12 3.44
N THR A 90 -4.03 -3.10 3.24
CA THR A 90 -4.05 -4.32 4.05
C THR A 90 -4.64 -5.44 3.21
N THR A 91 -4.45 -6.68 3.63
CA THR A 91 -5.03 -7.83 2.93
C THR A 91 -6.22 -8.34 3.71
N HIS A 92 -7.42 -7.94 3.28
CA HIS A 92 -8.66 -8.27 3.98
C HIS A 92 -8.91 -9.77 4.10
N ALA A 93 -8.57 -10.53 3.07
CA ALA A 93 -8.81 -11.97 3.04
C ALA A 93 -8.11 -12.74 4.18
N ILE A 94 -7.00 -12.20 4.70
CA ILE A 94 -6.25 -12.85 5.78
C ILE A 94 -6.21 -11.99 7.05
N GLU A 95 -6.94 -10.88 7.05
CA GLU A 95 -7.03 -9.95 8.18
C GLU A 95 -5.66 -9.51 8.69
N GLY A 96 -4.79 -9.08 7.78
CA GLY A 96 -3.46 -8.62 8.14
C GLY A 96 -2.62 -8.29 6.93
N LEU A 97 -1.30 -8.20 7.13
CA LEU A 97 -0.37 -7.87 6.07
C LEU A 97 0.21 -9.11 5.41
N SER A 98 0.42 -9.02 4.11
CA SER A 98 1.11 -10.02 3.32
C SER A 98 2.15 -9.30 2.46
N GLU A 99 2.97 -10.06 1.75
CA GLU A 99 3.94 -9.49 0.81
C GLU A 99 3.23 -8.59 -0.22
N ASN A 100 2.01 -8.93 -0.61
CA ASN A 100 1.24 -8.14 -1.59
C ASN A 100 1.09 -6.68 -1.18
N ASP A 101 0.90 -6.41 0.10
CA ASP A 101 0.74 -5.04 0.59
C ASP A 101 2.01 -4.23 0.35
N PHE A 102 3.16 -4.84 0.57
CA PHE A 102 4.45 -4.18 0.36
C PHE A 102 4.80 -4.05 -1.11
N ILE A 103 4.38 -5.02 -1.94
CA ILE A 103 4.55 -4.91 -3.40
C ILE A 103 3.76 -3.71 -3.90
N LEU A 104 2.51 -3.57 -3.49
CA LEU A 104 1.66 -2.46 -3.90
C LEU A 104 2.25 -1.13 -3.41
N ALA A 105 2.69 -1.07 -2.15
CA ALA A 105 3.31 0.13 -1.58
C ALA A 105 4.54 0.55 -2.39
N ALA A 106 5.41 -0.40 -2.73
CA ALA A 106 6.61 -0.10 -3.52
C ALA A 106 6.26 0.45 -4.89
N LYS A 107 5.23 -0.11 -5.54
CA LYS A 107 4.81 0.36 -6.86
C LYS A 107 4.16 1.74 -6.81
N ILE A 108 3.39 2.02 -5.77
CA ILE A 108 2.81 3.35 -5.56
C ILE A 108 3.92 4.38 -5.37
N ASP A 109 4.99 4.03 -4.67
CA ASP A 109 6.11 4.94 -4.43
C ASP A 109 6.85 5.33 -5.72
N GLN A 110 6.66 4.58 -6.81
CA GLN A 110 7.27 4.92 -8.10
C GLN A 110 6.48 5.96 -8.87
N ILE A 111 5.28 6.30 -8.45
CA ILE A 111 4.48 7.33 -9.12
C ILE A 111 5.12 8.69 -8.86
N PRO A 112 5.41 9.49 -9.92
CA PRO A 112 5.95 10.83 -9.72
C PRO A 112 4.95 11.68 -8.93
N SER A 113 5.46 12.44 -7.96
CA SER A 113 4.64 13.26 -7.06
C SER A 113 4.47 14.70 -7.54
N VAL A 114 4.70 14.94 -8.79
CA VAL A 114 4.64 16.30 -9.34
C VAL A 114 3.30 16.56 -10.00
#